data_a3e73b70028be0640e8f5aef4ca20c92
#
_entry.id   a3e73b70028be0640e8f5aef4ca20c92
#
_cell.length_a   1.000
_cell.length_b   1.000
_cell.length_c   1.000
_cell.angle_alpha   90.00
_cell.angle_beta   90.00
_cell.angle_gamma   90.00
#
_symmetry.space_group_name_H-M   'P 1'
#
loop_
_entity.id
_entity.type
_entity.pdbx_description
1 polymer ?
#
loop_
_entity_poly.entity_id
_entity_poly.type
_entity_poly.pdbx_seq_one_letter_code
_entity_poly.pdbx_strand_id
1 'polypeptide(L)'
;MATRTIKPASHPPLLAGERGPIAMSRPGLHDTVLKILEPLPRGTILDCPAGEGALAQRLVAAGFDVRSCDLYDQLFRLDGVEIMRGDLSGTLPYTSETFDYIASLDGLEHIDSPPNAFREYQRLLKPGGHLILSVPNIMNIEERLKWLVYGYTSHFKPLSLESRAKIHYDCAGMDEIAVHANPIGYNEIRYFLEKNGFTIQGVYRDRKKANQWLYWPIVAFIRLLAKLTPEARRKDRWTDELVSGPVLLGGNTIIIHSIKQ
;
A
#
# COMPACT_ATOMS: atom_id res chain seq x y z
N MET A 1 1.65 23.78 21.38
CA MET A 1 1.66 22.33 21.62
C MET A 1 0.33 21.98 22.29
N ALA A 2 -0.63 21.47 21.54
CA ALA A 2 -1.89 21.00 22.08
C ALA A 2 -1.83 19.49 22.17
N THR A 3 -1.53 19.00 23.37
CA THR A 3 -1.69 17.59 23.73
C THR A 3 -3.17 17.25 23.63
N ARG A 4 -3.58 16.68 22.53
CA ARG A 4 -4.94 16.15 22.38
C ARG A 4 -5.00 14.84 23.14
N THR A 5 -5.76 14.85 24.22
CA THR A 5 -6.13 13.71 25.04
C THR A 5 -6.66 12.60 24.13
N ILE A 6 -6.05 11.43 24.22
CA ILE A 6 -6.51 10.18 23.62
C ILE A 6 -7.96 10.00 24.05
N LYS A 7 -8.90 10.15 23.13
CA LYS A 7 -10.24 9.59 23.34
C LYS A 7 -10.10 8.10 23.05
N PRO A 8 -10.37 7.19 24.02
CA PRO A 8 -10.69 5.82 23.65
C PRO A 8 -11.84 5.91 22.65
N ALA A 9 -11.75 5.13 21.56
CA ALA A 9 -12.78 5.12 20.53
C ALA A 9 -14.15 4.92 21.17
N SER A 10 -14.84 6.01 21.45
CA SER A 10 -16.21 5.99 21.95
C SER A 10 -17.16 5.88 20.76
N HIS A 11 -17.02 4.79 20.00
CA HIS A 11 -18.12 4.36 19.17
C HIS A 11 -19.13 3.66 20.08
N PRO A 12 -20.42 3.91 19.90
CA PRO A 12 -21.42 3.12 20.60
C PRO A 12 -21.13 1.65 20.31
N PRO A 13 -21.27 0.76 21.30
CA PRO A 13 -21.08 -0.67 21.09
C PRO A 13 -21.92 -1.08 19.88
N LEU A 14 -21.32 -1.88 18.98
CA LEU A 14 -22.02 -2.39 17.80
C LEU A 14 -23.36 -2.95 18.24
N LEU A 15 -24.45 -2.31 17.81
CA LEU A 15 -25.80 -2.83 18.07
C LEU A 15 -25.90 -4.19 17.39
N ALA A 16 -26.59 -5.14 18.00
CA ALA A 16 -26.80 -6.48 17.45
C ALA A 16 -27.33 -6.36 16.00
N GLY A 17 -26.47 -6.68 15.01
CA GLY A 17 -26.74 -6.48 13.57
C GLY A 17 -25.75 -5.58 12.83
N GLU A 18 -24.85 -4.87 13.49
CA GLU A 18 -23.80 -4.10 12.81
C GLU A 18 -22.64 -5.00 12.34
N ARG A 19 -22.28 -4.83 11.08
CA ARG A 19 -21.19 -5.58 10.43
C ARG A 19 -19.83 -5.16 11.01
N GLY A 20 -18.90 -6.11 11.15
CA GLY A 20 -17.51 -5.81 11.46
C GLY A 20 -16.81 -4.99 10.35
N PRO A 21 -15.56 -4.53 10.59
CA PRO A 21 -14.82 -3.72 9.63
C PRO A 21 -14.64 -4.48 8.29
N ILE A 22 -14.90 -3.77 7.18
CA ILE A 22 -14.77 -4.30 5.82
C ILE A 22 -13.42 -3.90 5.26
N ALA A 23 -12.74 -4.87 4.61
CA ALA A 23 -11.53 -4.59 3.85
C ALA A 23 -11.88 -3.76 2.60
N MET A 24 -11.34 -2.55 2.52
CA MET A 24 -11.44 -1.69 1.33
C MET A 24 -10.45 -2.13 0.26
N SER A 25 -9.44 -2.91 0.64
CA SER A 25 -8.44 -3.51 -0.24
C SER A 25 -8.96 -4.74 -0.99
N ARG A 26 -8.22 -5.15 -2.03
CA ARG A 26 -8.60 -6.32 -2.82
C ARG A 26 -8.45 -7.63 -2.04
N PRO A 27 -9.32 -8.63 -2.33
CA PRO A 27 -9.21 -9.96 -1.70
C PRO A 27 -7.81 -10.57 -1.89
N GLY A 28 -7.25 -11.16 -0.81
CA GLY A 28 -5.93 -11.80 -0.79
C GLY A 28 -4.77 -10.88 -0.39
N LEU A 29 -4.97 -9.55 -0.37
CA LEU A 29 -3.93 -8.62 0.06
C LEU A 29 -3.54 -8.83 1.51
N HIS A 30 -4.51 -8.78 2.43
CA HIS A 30 -4.27 -9.01 3.87
C HIS A 30 -3.68 -10.41 4.14
N ASP A 31 -4.09 -11.44 3.38
CA ASP A 31 -3.51 -12.79 3.53
C ASP A 31 -2.02 -12.81 3.19
N THR A 32 -1.62 -12.07 2.16
CA THR A 32 -0.21 -11.96 1.78
C THR A 32 0.58 -11.20 2.84
N VAL A 33 0.04 -10.11 3.38
CA VAL A 33 0.67 -9.34 4.47
C VAL A 33 0.88 -10.22 5.70
N LEU A 34 -0.15 -10.96 6.12
CA LEU A 34 -0.04 -11.86 7.28
C LEU A 34 0.98 -12.98 7.06
N LYS A 35 1.06 -13.55 5.85
CA LYS A 35 2.10 -14.55 5.50
C LYS A 35 3.51 -13.97 5.57
N ILE A 36 3.71 -12.70 5.20
CA ILE A 36 5.01 -12.01 5.34
C ILE A 36 5.36 -11.85 6.82
N LEU A 37 4.39 -11.49 7.65
CA LEU A 37 4.56 -11.25 9.08
C LEU A 37 4.62 -12.53 9.93
N GLU A 38 4.08 -13.65 9.45
CA GLU A 38 3.96 -14.90 10.20
C GLU A 38 5.28 -15.40 10.82
N PRO A 39 6.41 -15.44 10.06
CA PRO A 39 7.70 -15.92 10.58
C PRO A 39 8.43 -14.88 11.44
N LEU A 40 7.93 -13.65 11.53
CA LEU A 40 8.59 -12.57 12.24
C LEU A 40 8.14 -12.50 13.71
N PRO A 41 8.99 -11.99 14.63
CA PRO A 41 8.62 -11.76 16.01
C PRO A 41 7.37 -10.85 16.12
N ARG A 42 6.57 -11.04 17.15
CA ARG A 42 5.47 -10.10 17.44
C ARG A 42 6.04 -8.83 18.06
N GLY A 43 5.42 -7.71 17.72
CA GLY A 43 5.86 -6.38 18.16
C GLY A 43 4.77 -5.35 17.91
N THR A 44 5.12 -4.08 18.02
CA THR A 44 4.21 -2.96 17.77
C THR A 44 4.13 -2.67 16.27
N ILE A 45 2.92 -2.67 15.72
CA ILE A 45 2.66 -2.42 14.30
C ILE A 45 1.72 -1.24 14.10
N LEU A 46 2.07 -0.38 13.16
CA LEU A 46 1.20 0.70 12.68
C LEU A 46 0.47 0.24 11.41
N ASP A 47 -0.85 0.32 11.41
CA ASP A 47 -1.73 0.18 10.25
C ASP A 47 -2.12 1.58 9.76
N CYS A 48 -1.59 2.02 8.59
CA CYS A 48 -1.79 3.38 8.07
C CYS A 48 -1.63 3.44 6.54
N PRO A 49 -2.72 3.77 5.79
CA PRO A 49 -4.07 4.11 6.25
C PRO A 49 -4.85 2.88 6.71
N ALA A 50 -5.63 3.03 7.79
CA ALA A 50 -6.30 1.91 8.44
C ALA A 50 -7.72 1.61 7.90
N GLY A 51 -8.34 2.59 7.22
CA GLY A 51 -9.71 2.49 6.75
C GLY A 51 -10.69 2.12 7.87
N GLU A 52 -11.54 1.11 7.66
CA GLU A 52 -12.47 0.62 8.69
C GLU A 52 -11.79 -0.23 9.79
N GLY A 53 -10.48 -0.58 9.67
CA GLY A 53 -9.75 -1.40 10.63
C GLY A 53 -9.72 -2.91 10.33
N ALA A 54 -10.04 -3.31 9.09
CA ALA A 54 -10.09 -4.73 8.72
C ALA A 54 -8.72 -5.42 8.77
N LEU A 55 -7.63 -4.73 8.43
CA LEU A 55 -6.27 -5.27 8.61
C LEU A 55 -5.90 -5.27 10.10
N ALA A 56 -6.16 -4.17 10.81
CA ALA A 56 -5.91 -4.05 12.24
C ALA A 56 -6.53 -5.21 13.03
N GLN A 57 -7.80 -5.56 12.74
CA GLN A 57 -8.48 -6.70 13.36
C GLN A 57 -7.70 -8.01 13.18
N ARG A 58 -7.19 -8.27 12.00
CA ARG A 58 -6.43 -9.48 11.68
C ARG A 58 -5.04 -9.49 12.33
N LEU A 59 -4.40 -8.32 12.42
CA LEU A 59 -3.11 -8.15 13.09
C LEU A 59 -3.22 -8.37 14.60
N VAL A 60 -4.28 -7.86 15.25
CA VAL A 60 -4.60 -8.16 16.66
C VAL A 60 -4.79 -9.66 16.86
N ALA A 61 -5.59 -10.30 16.00
CA ALA A 61 -5.81 -11.76 16.07
C ALA A 61 -4.52 -12.55 15.84
N ALA A 62 -3.55 -11.99 15.11
CA ALA A 62 -2.22 -12.58 14.91
C ALA A 62 -1.24 -12.28 16.07
N GLY A 63 -1.65 -11.53 17.11
CA GLY A 63 -0.88 -11.27 18.32
C GLY A 63 0.05 -10.06 18.26
N PHE A 64 -0.17 -9.12 17.36
CA PHE A 64 0.57 -7.84 17.31
C PHE A 64 -0.06 -6.80 18.24
N ASP A 65 0.77 -5.88 18.78
CA ASP A 65 0.32 -4.65 19.42
C ASP A 65 0.03 -3.60 18.33
N VAL A 66 -1.25 -3.39 18.02
CA VAL A 66 -1.68 -2.63 16.84
C VAL A 66 -2.03 -1.19 17.23
N ARG A 67 -1.47 -0.27 16.46
CA ARG A 67 -1.89 1.13 16.42
C ARG A 67 -2.39 1.44 15.01
N SER A 68 -3.39 2.31 14.90
CA SER A 68 -3.98 2.65 13.61
C SER A 68 -3.96 4.15 13.37
N CYS A 69 -3.83 4.53 12.09
CA CYS A 69 -3.85 5.93 11.67
C CYS A 69 -4.60 6.06 10.35
N ASP A 70 -5.45 7.07 10.24
CA ASP A 70 -6.16 7.38 8.99
C ASP A 70 -6.48 8.87 8.90
N LEU A 71 -6.63 9.39 7.68
CA LEU A 71 -7.12 10.75 7.44
C LEU A 71 -8.58 10.87 7.86
N TYR A 72 -9.34 9.81 7.67
CA TYR A 72 -10.76 9.68 7.96
C TYR A 72 -11.00 8.73 9.14
N ASP A 73 -10.40 9.05 10.29
CA ASP A 73 -10.47 8.27 11.54
C ASP A 73 -11.91 7.95 11.99
N GLN A 74 -12.90 8.76 11.58
CA GLN A 74 -14.32 8.53 11.83
C GLN A 74 -14.89 7.28 11.11
N LEU A 75 -14.20 6.73 10.11
CA LEU A 75 -14.62 5.50 9.42
C LEU A 75 -14.18 4.24 10.15
N PHE A 76 -13.26 4.35 11.10
CA PHE A 76 -12.72 3.22 11.84
C PHE A 76 -13.76 2.57 12.74
N ARG A 77 -13.89 1.24 12.68
CA ARG A 77 -14.96 0.45 13.31
C ARG A 77 -14.48 -0.65 14.26
N LEU A 78 -13.19 -0.72 14.52
CA LEU A 78 -12.62 -1.74 15.40
C LEU A 78 -12.47 -1.19 16.83
N ASP A 79 -13.19 -1.78 17.77
CA ASP A 79 -13.06 -1.44 19.19
C ASP A 79 -11.77 -2.01 19.79
N GLY A 80 -11.23 -1.31 20.80
CA GLY A 80 -10.06 -1.76 21.56
C GLY A 80 -8.70 -1.55 20.84
N VAL A 81 -8.69 -0.95 19.65
CA VAL A 81 -7.48 -0.52 18.95
C VAL A 81 -7.44 1.01 18.91
N GLU A 82 -6.30 1.58 19.27
CA GLU A 82 -6.08 3.02 19.18
C GLU A 82 -6.06 3.47 17.72
N ILE A 83 -6.85 4.46 17.38
CA ILE A 83 -6.85 5.16 16.09
C ILE A 83 -6.50 6.62 16.29
N MET A 84 -5.58 7.14 15.51
CA MET A 84 -5.24 8.57 15.47
C MET A 84 -5.49 9.13 14.08
N ARG A 85 -5.99 10.37 14.03
CA ARG A 85 -6.11 11.09 12.76
C ARG A 85 -4.73 11.51 12.28
N GLY A 86 -4.36 11.15 11.05
CA GLY A 86 -3.11 11.55 10.41
C GLY A 86 -3.19 11.49 8.90
N ASP A 87 -2.46 12.41 8.28
CA ASP A 87 -2.31 12.52 6.83
C ASP A 87 -0.91 12.04 6.43
N LEU A 88 -0.82 11.04 5.57
CA LEU A 88 0.44 10.52 5.00
C LEU A 88 1.21 11.56 4.19
N SER A 89 0.55 12.61 3.71
CA SER A 89 1.21 13.76 3.07
C SER A 89 1.90 14.69 4.08
N GLY A 90 1.56 14.58 5.36
CA GLY A 90 2.06 15.40 6.47
C GLY A 90 2.93 14.62 7.45
N THR A 91 3.04 15.15 8.67
CA THR A 91 3.70 14.49 9.79
C THR A 91 2.68 13.67 10.59
N LEU A 92 2.92 12.37 10.73
CA LEU A 92 2.05 11.50 11.49
C LEU A 92 2.20 11.71 13.00
N PRO A 93 1.11 11.52 13.79
CA PRO A 93 1.04 11.92 15.20
C PRO A 93 1.71 10.92 16.16
N TYR A 94 2.84 10.35 15.76
CA TYR A 94 3.63 9.41 16.56
C TYR A 94 5.07 9.88 16.69
N THR A 95 5.72 9.46 17.77
CA THR A 95 7.15 9.71 18.01
C THR A 95 8.02 8.87 17.08
N SER A 96 9.26 9.33 16.86
CA SER A 96 10.23 8.56 16.07
C SER A 96 10.55 7.21 16.72
N GLU A 97 10.88 6.22 15.89
CA GLU A 97 11.35 4.90 16.34
C GLU A 97 10.39 4.18 17.30
N THR A 98 9.10 4.32 17.05
CA THR A 98 8.05 3.70 17.88
C THR A 98 7.72 2.28 17.44
N PHE A 99 7.74 2.02 16.13
CA PHE A 99 7.17 0.81 15.56
C PHE A 99 8.23 -0.21 15.13
N ASP A 100 7.96 -1.48 15.38
CA ASP A 100 8.71 -2.61 14.81
C ASP A 100 8.27 -2.87 13.38
N TYR A 101 7.00 -2.56 13.07
CA TYR A 101 6.38 -2.78 11.76
C TYR A 101 5.50 -1.59 11.36
N ILE A 102 5.45 -1.32 10.06
CA ILE A 102 4.43 -0.47 9.45
C ILE A 102 3.80 -1.26 8.30
N ALA A 103 2.47 -1.36 8.28
CA ALA A 103 1.67 -1.80 7.15
C ALA A 103 1.00 -0.59 6.51
N SER A 104 1.37 -0.27 5.27
CA SER A 104 0.78 0.83 4.52
C SER A 104 0.21 0.30 3.22
N LEU A 105 -1.10 0.04 3.22
CA LEU A 105 -1.77 -0.66 2.13
C LEU A 105 -2.69 0.27 1.35
N ASP A 106 -2.47 0.31 0.02
CA ASP A 106 -3.31 1.03 -0.94
C ASP A 106 -3.60 2.48 -0.49
N GLY A 107 -2.55 3.22 -0.11
CA GLY A 107 -2.63 4.59 0.41
C GLY A 107 -1.80 5.60 -0.39
N LEU A 108 -0.64 5.18 -0.93
CA LEU A 108 0.29 6.10 -1.61
C LEU A 108 -0.27 6.68 -2.91
N GLU A 109 -1.17 5.98 -3.57
CA GLU A 109 -1.85 6.42 -4.79
C GLU A 109 -2.88 7.51 -4.55
N HIS A 110 -3.30 7.72 -3.31
CA HIS A 110 -4.32 8.70 -2.93
C HIS A 110 -3.75 10.02 -2.41
N ILE A 111 -2.45 10.07 -2.08
CA ILE A 111 -1.84 11.23 -1.44
C ILE A 111 -1.09 12.13 -2.42
N ASP A 112 -1.00 13.42 -2.10
CA ASP A 112 -0.33 14.41 -2.94
C ASP A 112 1.19 14.32 -2.88
N SER A 113 1.75 13.82 -1.78
CA SER A 113 3.20 13.78 -1.54
C SER A 113 3.71 12.41 -1.08
N PRO A 114 3.74 11.38 -1.98
CA PRO A 114 4.33 10.09 -1.65
C PRO A 114 5.74 10.16 -1.05
N PRO A 115 6.66 11.05 -1.51
CA PRO A 115 7.97 11.16 -0.90
C PRO A 115 7.95 11.48 0.60
N ASN A 116 6.93 12.19 1.08
CA ASN A 116 6.79 12.49 2.50
C ASN A 116 6.45 11.25 3.31
N ALA A 117 5.56 10.40 2.80
CA ALA A 117 5.21 9.15 3.45
C ALA A 117 6.46 8.27 3.71
N PHE A 118 7.39 8.18 2.74
CA PHE A 118 8.62 7.41 2.93
C PHE A 118 9.54 8.01 4.01
N ARG A 119 9.59 9.34 4.15
CA ARG A 119 10.30 9.99 5.27
C ARG A 119 9.66 9.68 6.61
N GLU A 120 8.33 9.69 6.68
CA GLU A 120 7.58 9.34 7.88
C GLU A 120 7.73 7.86 8.25
N TYR A 121 7.68 6.95 7.29
CA TYR A 121 7.95 5.53 7.56
C TYR A 121 9.35 5.33 8.14
N GLN A 122 10.36 6.01 7.55
CA GLN A 122 11.73 5.96 8.05
C GLN A 122 11.83 6.54 9.46
N ARG A 123 11.16 7.66 9.75
CA ARG A 123 11.16 8.29 11.07
C ARG A 123 10.50 7.41 12.13
N LEU A 124 9.38 6.79 11.80
CA LEU A 124 8.54 6.06 12.74
C LEU A 124 9.03 4.65 13.06
N LEU A 125 9.69 3.99 12.10
CA LEU A 125 10.25 2.65 12.32
C LEU A 125 11.50 2.72 13.19
N LYS A 126 11.65 1.73 14.06
CA LYS A 126 12.90 1.45 14.76
C LYS A 126 13.98 1.03 13.74
N PRO A 127 15.28 1.15 14.06
CA PRO A 127 16.34 0.52 13.28
C PRO A 127 16.06 -1.00 13.15
N GLY A 128 16.19 -1.54 11.95
CA GLY A 128 15.82 -2.92 11.65
C GLY A 128 14.30 -3.17 11.54
N GLY A 129 13.48 -2.14 11.69
CA GLY A 129 12.02 -2.26 11.57
C GLY A 129 11.57 -2.52 10.13
N HIS A 130 10.41 -3.14 9.98
CA HIS A 130 9.89 -3.63 8.71
C HIS A 130 8.78 -2.74 8.16
N LEU A 131 8.86 -2.41 6.88
CA LEU A 131 7.80 -1.74 6.13
C LEU A 131 7.19 -2.73 5.13
N ILE A 132 5.88 -2.94 5.23
CA ILE A 132 5.09 -3.66 4.23
C ILE A 132 4.16 -2.64 3.59
N LEU A 133 4.33 -2.39 2.30
CA LEU A 133 3.49 -1.45 1.56
C LEU A 133 2.85 -2.11 0.34
N SER A 134 1.70 -1.61 -0.07
CA SER A 134 1.06 -1.99 -1.32
C SER A 134 0.57 -0.80 -2.11
N VAL A 135 0.55 -0.97 -3.42
CA VAL A 135 -0.05 -0.02 -4.38
C VAL A 135 -0.63 -0.77 -5.57
N PRO A 136 -1.51 -0.15 -6.38
CA PRO A 136 -1.93 -0.71 -7.66
C PRO A 136 -0.74 -1.06 -8.56
N ASN A 137 -0.69 -2.27 -9.09
CA ASN A 137 0.38 -2.70 -9.98
C ASN A 137 0.18 -2.17 -11.40
N ILE A 138 0.55 -0.93 -11.64
CA ILE A 138 0.51 -0.31 -12.98
C ILE A 138 1.62 -0.83 -13.91
N MET A 139 2.56 -1.61 -13.39
CA MET A 139 3.71 -2.14 -14.13
C MET A 139 3.50 -3.57 -14.67
N ASN A 140 2.34 -4.20 -14.41
CA ASN A 140 2.05 -5.50 -14.98
C ASN A 140 1.79 -5.42 -16.49
N ILE A 141 1.91 -6.55 -17.19
CA ILE A 141 1.85 -6.60 -18.65
C ILE A 141 0.54 -6.05 -19.23
N GLU A 142 -0.60 -6.28 -18.54
CA GLU A 142 -1.89 -5.77 -19.02
C GLU A 142 -1.96 -4.24 -18.94
N GLU A 143 -1.47 -3.67 -17.85
CA GLU A 143 -1.46 -2.22 -17.66
C GLU A 143 -0.46 -1.52 -18.59
N ARG A 144 0.70 -2.16 -18.85
CA ARG A 144 1.67 -1.67 -19.88
C ARG A 144 1.04 -1.62 -21.26
N LEU A 145 0.28 -2.65 -21.66
CA LEU A 145 -0.41 -2.67 -22.95
C LEU A 145 -1.54 -1.64 -23.01
N LYS A 146 -2.29 -1.47 -21.93
CA LYS A 146 -3.32 -0.42 -21.86
C LYS A 146 -2.70 0.98 -21.97
N TRP A 147 -1.61 1.21 -21.26
CA TRP A 147 -0.87 2.47 -21.39
C TRP A 147 -0.42 2.73 -22.82
N LEU A 148 0.14 1.72 -23.49
CA LEU A 148 0.58 1.82 -24.89
C LEU A 148 -0.57 2.19 -25.84
N VAL A 149 -1.77 1.62 -25.62
CA VAL A 149 -2.93 1.78 -26.53
C VAL A 149 -3.75 3.00 -26.18
N TYR A 150 -4.01 3.25 -24.90
CA TYR A 150 -4.97 4.25 -24.43
C TYR A 150 -4.34 5.46 -23.73
N GLY A 151 -3.05 5.42 -23.40
CA GLY A 151 -2.35 6.47 -22.65
C GLY A 151 -2.74 6.57 -21.17
N TYR A 152 -3.42 5.55 -20.63
CA TYR A 152 -3.74 5.45 -19.20
C TYR A 152 -3.82 3.99 -18.75
N THR A 153 -3.76 3.77 -17.44
CA THR A 153 -3.95 2.45 -16.82
C THR A 153 -5.35 2.32 -16.23
N SER A 154 -5.75 1.10 -15.87
CA SER A 154 -7.08 0.83 -15.30
C SER A 154 -7.37 1.62 -14.01
N HIS A 155 -6.33 1.87 -13.22
CA HIS A 155 -6.44 2.54 -11.93
C HIS A 155 -6.38 4.07 -12.02
N PHE A 156 -5.80 4.60 -13.12
CA PHE A 156 -5.58 6.03 -13.33
C PHE A 156 -6.23 6.46 -14.64
N LYS A 157 -7.55 6.35 -14.69
CA LYS A 157 -8.35 6.73 -15.86
C LYS A 157 -8.68 8.22 -15.82
N PRO A 158 -8.73 8.88 -16.98
CA PRO A 158 -9.33 10.21 -17.06
C PRO A 158 -10.77 10.18 -16.55
N LEU A 159 -11.11 11.17 -15.71
CA LEU A 159 -12.45 11.32 -15.16
C LEU A 159 -13.14 12.53 -15.80
N SER A 160 -14.35 12.32 -16.33
CA SER A 160 -15.22 13.41 -16.76
C SER A 160 -15.70 14.24 -15.57
N LEU A 161 -16.17 15.46 -15.80
CA LEU A 161 -16.77 16.29 -14.76
C LEU A 161 -17.96 15.60 -14.07
N GLU A 162 -18.78 14.91 -14.86
CA GLU A 162 -19.92 14.15 -14.35
C GLU A 162 -19.47 12.99 -13.44
N SER A 163 -18.44 12.23 -13.85
CA SER A 163 -17.88 11.15 -13.04
C SER A 163 -17.30 11.67 -11.73
N ARG A 164 -16.61 12.82 -11.75
CA ARG A 164 -16.08 13.46 -10.52
C ARG A 164 -17.21 13.90 -9.59
N ALA A 165 -18.24 14.55 -10.11
CA ALA A 165 -19.40 14.98 -9.31
C ALA A 165 -20.10 13.78 -8.65
N LYS A 166 -20.22 12.66 -9.38
CA LYS A 166 -20.79 11.44 -8.83
C LYS A 166 -19.92 10.86 -7.71
N ILE A 167 -18.60 10.76 -7.90
CA ILE A 167 -17.68 10.28 -6.87
C ILE A 167 -17.77 11.16 -5.62
N HIS A 168 -17.76 12.48 -5.79
CA HIS A 168 -17.89 13.43 -4.68
C HIS A 168 -19.18 13.21 -3.88
N TYR A 169 -20.30 13.02 -4.56
CA TYR A 169 -21.58 12.73 -3.93
C TYR A 169 -21.58 11.36 -3.23
N ASP A 170 -21.13 10.30 -3.90
CA ASP A 170 -21.14 8.93 -3.39
C ASP A 170 -20.19 8.77 -2.18
N CYS A 171 -19.10 9.54 -2.12
CA CYS A 171 -18.13 9.55 -1.03
C CYS A 171 -18.37 10.64 0.03
N ALA A 172 -19.51 11.34 -0.04
CA ALA A 172 -19.84 12.43 0.90
C ALA A 172 -18.71 13.48 1.07
N GLY A 173 -18.03 13.82 -0.02
CA GLY A 173 -16.92 14.76 -0.03
C GLY A 173 -15.55 14.20 0.38
N MET A 174 -15.44 12.89 0.58
CA MET A 174 -14.17 12.19 0.87
C MET A 174 -13.60 11.59 -0.42
N ASP A 175 -13.33 12.43 -1.41
CA ASP A 175 -12.95 12.01 -2.77
C ASP A 175 -11.63 11.22 -2.80
N GLU A 176 -10.73 11.50 -1.86
CA GLU A 176 -9.43 10.85 -1.73
C GLU A 176 -9.55 9.34 -1.50
N ILE A 177 -10.67 8.86 -0.94
CA ILE A 177 -10.91 7.41 -0.76
C ILE A 177 -11.08 6.71 -2.12
N ALA A 178 -11.66 7.38 -3.11
CA ALA A 178 -12.05 6.78 -4.37
C ALA A 178 -11.18 7.19 -5.56
N VAL A 179 -10.47 8.32 -5.45
CA VAL A 179 -9.68 8.88 -6.56
C VAL A 179 -8.20 8.54 -6.37
N HIS A 180 -7.63 7.81 -7.34
CA HIS A 180 -6.19 7.62 -7.42
C HIS A 180 -5.55 8.83 -8.09
N ALA A 181 -4.88 9.67 -7.32
CA ALA A 181 -4.23 10.90 -7.79
C ALA A 181 -2.81 10.63 -8.32
N ASN A 182 -2.08 9.69 -7.72
CA ASN A 182 -0.68 9.41 -8.02
C ASN A 182 -0.47 8.04 -8.67
N PRO A 183 -0.10 7.99 -9.96
CA PRO A 183 0.28 6.74 -10.64
C PRO A 183 1.68 6.28 -10.22
N ILE A 184 1.86 6.01 -8.93
CA ILE A 184 3.14 5.54 -8.40
C ILE A 184 3.38 4.08 -8.79
N GLY A 185 4.50 3.82 -9.46
CA GLY A 185 4.89 2.48 -9.89
C GLY A 185 6.05 1.91 -9.06
N TYR A 186 6.48 0.70 -9.43
CA TYR A 186 7.59 0.03 -8.75
C TYR A 186 8.88 0.84 -8.76
N ASN A 187 9.19 1.55 -9.86
CA ASN A 187 10.42 2.34 -10.00
C ASN A 187 10.51 3.46 -8.97
N GLU A 188 9.41 4.21 -8.83
CA GLU A 188 9.31 5.34 -7.90
C GLU A 188 9.41 4.83 -6.47
N ILE A 189 8.70 3.75 -6.15
CA ILE A 189 8.76 3.13 -4.83
C ILE A 189 10.18 2.63 -4.52
N ARG A 190 10.79 1.92 -5.46
CA ARG A 190 12.16 1.40 -5.33
C ARG A 190 13.16 2.53 -5.04
N TYR A 191 13.05 3.63 -5.80
CA TYR A 191 13.86 4.83 -5.59
C TYR A 191 13.65 5.46 -4.21
N PHE A 192 12.38 5.63 -3.79
CA PHE A 192 12.09 6.25 -2.49
C PHE A 192 12.50 5.36 -1.32
N LEU A 193 12.35 4.06 -1.42
CA LEU A 193 12.84 3.12 -0.41
C LEU A 193 14.35 3.25 -0.23
N GLU A 194 15.10 3.15 -1.33
CA GLU A 194 16.57 3.25 -1.29
C GLU A 194 17.04 4.60 -0.78
N LYS A 195 16.43 5.69 -1.25
CA LYS A 195 16.74 7.07 -0.81
C LYS A 195 16.53 7.28 0.68
N ASN A 196 15.58 6.59 1.29
CA ASN A 196 15.26 6.69 2.72
C ASN A 196 15.87 5.55 3.56
N GLY A 197 16.88 4.83 3.04
CA GLY A 197 17.63 3.84 3.80
C GLY A 197 16.89 2.52 4.02
N PHE A 198 15.98 2.15 3.12
CA PHE A 198 15.31 0.85 3.16
C PHE A 198 15.96 -0.14 2.21
N THR A 199 16.02 -1.41 2.62
CA THR A 199 16.43 -2.53 1.79
C THR A 199 15.24 -3.45 1.53
N ILE A 200 14.90 -3.68 0.25
CA ILE A 200 13.81 -4.55 -0.15
C ILE A 200 14.20 -6.01 0.16
N GLN A 201 13.33 -6.70 0.91
CA GLN A 201 13.45 -8.11 1.26
C GLN A 201 12.64 -9.00 0.32
N GLY A 202 11.53 -8.50 -0.21
CA GLY A 202 10.69 -9.26 -1.11
C GLY A 202 9.65 -8.40 -1.82
N VAL A 203 9.26 -8.88 -3.00
CA VAL A 203 8.18 -8.30 -3.81
C VAL A 203 7.17 -9.40 -4.06
N TYR A 204 5.92 -9.11 -3.75
CA TYR A 204 4.82 -10.08 -3.79
C TYR A 204 3.68 -9.54 -4.64
N ARG A 205 2.71 -10.40 -4.93
CA ARG A 205 1.48 -10.08 -5.65
C ARG A 205 0.26 -10.50 -4.82
N ASP A 206 -0.83 -9.77 -4.96
CA ASP A 206 -2.10 -10.13 -4.34
C ASP A 206 -2.62 -11.47 -4.85
N ARG A 207 -2.52 -11.73 -6.17
CA ARG A 207 -2.99 -12.96 -6.82
C ARG A 207 -2.34 -13.18 -8.19
N LYS A 208 -2.50 -14.40 -8.72
CA LYS A 208 -2.28 -14.69 -10.15
C LYS A 208 -3.56 -14.36 -10.91
N LYS A 209 -3.45 -13.70 -12.06
CA LYS A 209 -4.57 -13.49 -12.97
C LYS A 209 -4.74 -14.71 -13.87
N ALA A 210 -6.00 -15.12 -14.14
CA ALA A 210 -6.31 -16.37 -14.82
C ALA A 210 -5.75 -16.45 -16.25
N ASN A 211 -5.82 -15.38 -17.03
CA ASN A 211 -5.53 -15.40 -18.46
C ASN A 211 -4.14 -14.84 -18.83
N GLN A 212 -3.21 -14.76 -17.87
CA GLN A 212 -1.87 -14.20 -18.13
C GLN A 212 -1.05 -15.04 -19.12
N TRP A 213 -1.37 -16.30 -19.32
CA TRP A 213 -0.72 -17.15 -20.31
C TRP A 213 -0.86 -16.64 -21.75
N LEU A 214 -1.94 -15.89 -22.06
CA LEU A 214 -2.12 -15.23 -23.36
C LEU A 214 -1.04 -14.21 -23.68
N TYR A 215 -0.43 -13.61 -22.67
CA TYR A 215 0.65 -12.64 -22.83
C TYR A 215 2.05 -13.28 -22.89
N TRP A 216 2.14 -14.61 -22.80
CA TRP A 216 3.42 -15.33 -22.75
C TRP A 216 4.40 -14.93 -23.87
N PRO A 217 4.01 -14.83 -25.15
CA PRO A 217 4.93 -14.44 -26.21
C PRO A 217 5.52 -13.04 -25.97
N ILE A 218 4.68 -12.09 -25.56
CA ILE A 218 5.12 -10.69 -25.26
C ILE A 218 6.04 -10.68 -24.04
N VAL A 219 5.67 -11.42 -23.00
CA VAL A 219 6.48 -11.52 -21.76
C VAL A 219 7.85 -12.16 -22.07
N ALA A 220 7.88 -13.23 -22.88
CA ALA A 220 9.12 -13.87 -23.30
C ALA A 220 10.01 -12.91 -24.09
N PHE A 221 9.43 -12.14 -25.00
CA PHE A 221 10.13 -11.12 -25.77
C PHE A 221 10.72 -10.01 -24.88
N ILE A 222 9.90 -9.48 -23.94
CA ILE A 222 10.38 -8.46 -22.97
C ILE A 222 11.55 -8.99 -22.15
N ARG A 223 11.46 -10.24 -21.66
CA ARG A 223 12.54 -10.87 -20.89
C ARG A 223 13.79 -11.14 -21.72
N LEU A 224 13.62 -11.50 -22.99
CA LEU A 224 14.73 -11.65 -23.91
C LEU A 224 15.46 -10.33 -24.12
N LEU A 225 14.74 -9.24 -24.39
CA LEU A 225 15.35 -7.90 -24.50
C LEU A 225 16.05 -7.47 -23.21
N ALA A 226 15.46 -7.75 -22.06
CA ALA A 226 16.09 -7.50 -20.77
C ALA A 226 17.42 -8.26 -20.65
N LYS A 227 17.46 -9.54 -21.01
CA LYS A 227 18.69 -10.35 -20.98
C LYS A 227 19.77 -9.88 -21.95
N LEU A 228 19.38 -9.35 -23.10
CA LEU A 228 20.30 -8.78 -24.11
C LEU A 228 20.86 -7.41 -23.68
N THR A 229 20.26 -6.77 -22.68
CA THR A 229 20.78 -5.51 -22.13
C THR A 229 22.04 -5.79 -21.29
N PRO A 230 23.14 -5.03 -21.45
CA PRO A 230 24.35 -5.20 -20.65
C PRO A 230 24.07 -5.18 -19.13
N GLU A 231 24.75 -6.02 -18.38
CA GLU A 231 24.51 -6.22 -16.93
C GLU A 231 24.59 -4.92 -16.14
N ALA A 232 25.59 -4.08 -16.39
CA ALA A 232 25.73 -2.78 -15.73
C ALA A 232 24.48 -1.90 -15.91
N ARG A 233 23.92 -1.85 -17.13
CA ARG A 233 22.70 -1.09 -17.43
C ARG A 233 21.45 -1.73 -16.82
N ARG A 234 21.40 -3.07 -16.73
CA ARG A 234 20.28 -3.77 -16.08
C ARG A 234 20.22 -3.45 -14.59
N LYS A 235 21.39 -3.49 -13.93
CA LYS A 235 21.51 -3.14 -12.50
C LYS A 235 21.16 -1.68 -12.24
N ASP A 236 21.72 -0.77 -13.02
CA ASP A 236 21.46 0.67 -12.93
C ASP A 236 19.97 1.05 -13.07
N ARG A 237 19.22 0.27 -13.84
CA ARG A 237 17.81 0.52 -14.13
C ARG A 237 16.83 -0.46 -13.49
N TRP A 238 17.28 -1.28 -12.56
CA TRP A 238 16.48 -2.34 -11.91
C TRP A 238 15.70 -3.22 -12.89
N THR A 239 16.26 -3.42 -14.10
CA THR A 239 15.56 -4.09 -15.22
C THR A 239 15.13 -5.50 -14.85
N ASP A 240 15.97 -6.24 -14.11
CA ASP A 240 15.67 -7.62 -13.71
C ASP A 240 14.48 -7.66 -12.73
N GLU A 241 14.36 -6.67 -11.85
CA GLU A 241 13.21 -6.52 -10.94
C GLU A 241 11.93 -6.18 -11.72
N LEU A 242 12.02 -5.27 -12.70
CA LEU A 242 10.91 -4.84 -13.55
C LEU A 242 10.32 -5.92 -14.45
N VAL A 243 11.10 -6.93 -14.81
CA VAL A 243 10.64 -8.08 -15.60
C VAL A 243 10.39 -9.32 -14.74
N SER A 244 10.48 -9.18 -13.42
CA SER A 244 10.22 -10.25 -12.46
C SER A 244 8.76 -10.72 -12.49
N GLY A 245 8.51 -11.91 -11.94
CA GLY A 245 7.16 -12.45 -11.86
C GLY A 245 6.19 -11.57 -11.08
N PRO A 246 6.52 -11.10 -9.87
CA PRO A 246 5.64 -10.23 -9.10
C PRO A 246 5.30 -8.91 -9.78
N VAL A 247 6.23 -8.28 -10.46
CA VAL A 247 6.01 -6.99 -11.14
C VAL A 247 5.30 -7.19 -12.47
N LEU A 248 5.89 -7.96 -13.40
CA LEU A 248 5.42 -8.07 -14.78
C LEU A 248 4.17 -8.97 -14.92
N LEU A 249 4.11 -10.06 -14.14
CA LEU A 249 3.00 -11.02 -14.12
C LEU A 249 2.26 -10.97 -12.76
N GLY A 250 2.37 -9.87 -12.03
CA GLY A 250 1.65 -9.64 -10.80
C GLY A 250 0.15 -9.47 -11.01
N GLY A 251 -0.61 -9.47 -9.92
CA GLY A 251 -2.04 -9.19 -9.89
C GLY A 251 -2.37 -7.72 -10.13
N ASN A 252 -3.43 -7.26 -9.48
CA ASN A 252 -3.82 -5.86 -9.55
C ASN A 252 -3.04 -4.99 -8.54
N THR A 253 -2.50 -5.61 -7.48
CA THR A 253 -1.76 -4.94 -6.42
C THR A 253 -0.37 -5.58 -6.29
N ILE A 254 0.65 -4.75 -6.16
CA ILE A 254 2.01 -5.16 -5.81
C ILE A 254 2.23 -4.89 -4.32
N ILE A 255 2.90 -5.81 -3.64
CA ILE A 255 3.21 -5.72 -2.22
C ILE A 255 4.72 -5.77 -2.08
N ILE A 256 5.30 -4.84 -1.34
CA ILE A 256 6.73 -4.72 -1.14
C ILE A 256 7.02 -4.80 0.35
N HIS A 257 7.92 -5.70 0.72
CA HIS A 257 8.45 -5.81 2.07
C HIS A 257 9.88 -5.30 2.09
N SER A 258 10.18 -4.38 2.97
CA SER A 258 11.50 -3.78 3.14
C SER A 258 11.86 -3.60 4.61
N ILE A 259 13.15 -3.42 4.90
CA ILE A 259 13.71 -3.22 6.25
C ILE A 259 14.46 -1.90 6.27
N LYS A 260 14.23 -1.10 7.32
CA LYS A 260 15.00 0.11 7.63
C LYS A 260 16.42 -0.30 8.05
N GLN A 261 17.43 0.31 7.41
CA GLN A 261 18.85 0.12 7.74
C GLN A 261 19.26 0.97 8.93
#